data_3b8d3268873f98e5363194e2b84f307d
#
_entry.id   3b8d3268873f98e5363194e2b84f307d
#
_cell.length_a   1.000
_cell.length_b   1.000
_cell.length_c   1.000
_cell.angle_alpha   90.00
_cell.angle_beta   90.00
_cell.angle_gamma   90.00
#
_symmetry.space_group_name_H-M   'P 1'
#
loop_
_entity.id
_entity.type
_entity.pdbx_description
1 polymer ?
#
loop_
_entity_poly.entity_id
_entity_poly.type
_entity_poly.pdbx_seq_one_letter_code
_entity_poly.pdbx_strand_id
1 'polypeptide(L)'
;MKAMIFAAGLGTRLRPLTDTIPKALLPVAGRPLIARVICKLVSAGYDDIVVNVHHFADMIEDYIRSEDDFGIRIRFSDEREMLLDTGGGILKARALLEGDGQFLVHNVDILSDADLGAFRESVPDNAVASLLVGRRCTSRYLLFDSGMRMTGWTNVSSGLVRSPYLPDGSAQEGSAGALSCGCPGKSERYAFSRI
;
A
#
# COMPACT_ATOMS: atom_id res chain seq x y z
N MET A 1 13.71 -1.69 -12.81
CA MET A 1 13.17 -0.69 -11.84
C MET A 1 12.74 -1.40 -10.57
N LYS A 2 12.77 -0.71 -9.41
CA LYS A 2 12.45 -1.33 -8.11
C LYS A 2 10.99 -1.18 -7.71
N ALA A 3 10.43 -2.23 -7.10
CA ALA A 3 9.15 -2.17 -6.41
C ALA A 3 9.21 -2.93 -5.08
N MET A 4 8.28 -2.62 -4.17
CA MET A 4 8.05 -3.36 -2.94
C MET A 4 6.61 -3.84 -2.89
N ILE A 5 6.41 -5.11 -2.57
CA ILE A 5 5.09 -5.70 -2.33
C ILE A 5 4.91 -5.93 -0.84
N PHE A 6 3.86 -5.35 -0.25
CA PHE A 6 3.46 -5.66 1.11
C PHE A 6 2.69 -6.97 1.18
N ALA A 7 3.34 -8.03 1.67
CA ALA A 7 2.77 -9.37 1.84
C ALA A 7 2.80 -9.89 3.29
N ALA A 8 3.34 -9.11 4.24
CA ALA A 8 3.48 -9.48 5.64
C ALA A 8 2.15 -9.47 6.45
N GLY A 9 1.03 -9.07 5.84
CA GLY A 9 -0.24 -8.93 6.53
C GLY A 9 -0.85 -10.27 6.99
N LEU A 10 -1.35 -10.33 8.24
CA LEU A 10 -1.92 -11.53 8.85
C LEU A 10 -3.24 -12.01 8.21
N GLY A 11 -3.91 -11.19 7.42
CA GLY A 11 -5.14 -11.57 6.73
C GLY A 11 -6.34 -11.88 7.64
N THR A 12 -6.36 -11.44 8.89
CA THR A 12 -7.33 -11.81 9.93
C THR A 12 -8.79 -11.62 9.54
N ARG A 13 -9.09 -10.65 8.66
CA ARG A 13 -10.44 -10.39 8.14
C ARG A 13 -10.95 -11.44 7.14
N LEU A 14 -10.06 -12.27 6.62
CA LEU A 14 -10.37 -13.33 5.65
C LEU A 14 -10.41 -14.72 6.28
N ARG A 15 -10.36 -14.83 7.61
CA ARG A 15 -10.55 -16.11 8.29
C ARG A 15 -11.94 -16.68 7.98
N PRO A 16 -12.05 -18.01 7.83
CA PRO A 16 -11.02 -19.03 8.08
C PRO A 16 -10.05 -19.29 6.90
N LEU A 17 -10.20 -18.62 5.75
CA LEU A 17 -9.37 -18.87 4.56
C LEU A 17 -7.86 -18.67 4.81
N THR A 18 -7.54 -17.75 5.74
CA THR A 18 -6.15 -17.41 6.07
C THR A 18 -5.61 -18.12 7.33
N ASP A 19 -6.30 -19.13 7.82
CA ASP A 19 -5.82 -19.91 8.97
C ASP A 19 -4.68 -20.89 8.60
N THR A 20 -4.64 -21.31 7.33
CA THR A 20 -3.69 -22.31 6.82
C THR A 20 -2.87 -21.83 5.62
N ILE A 21 -3.22 -20.69 5.04
CA ILE A 21 -2.55 -20.14 3.86
C ILE A 21 -2.41 -18.62 4.00
N PRO A 22 -1.25 -18.02 3.65
CA PRO A 22 -1.11 -16.57 3.72
C PRO A 22 -2.03 -15.88 2.72
N LYS A 23 -2.53 -14.69 3.08
CA LYS A 23 -3.39 -13.89 2.20
C LYS A 23 -2.80 -13.72 0.79
N ALA A 24 -1.48 -13.56 0.70
CA ALA A 24 -0.76 -13.41 -0.56
C ALA A 24 -0.96 -14.58 -1.53
N LEU A 25 -1.19 -15.78 -1.01
CA LEU A 25 -1.39 -17.00 -1.80
C LEU A 25 -2.87 -17.34 -2.03
N LEU A 26 -3.82 -16.56 -1.49
CA LEU A 26 -5.23 -16.79 -1.78
C LEU A 26 -5.50 -16.66 -3.28
N PRO A 27 -6.16 -17.66 -3.91
CA PRO A 27 -6.43 -17.62 -5.33
C PRO A 27 -7.59 -16.68 -5.65
N VAL A 28 -7.41 -15.85 -6.65
CA VAL A 28 -8.46 -15.05 -7.27
C VAL A 28 -8.52 -15.41 -8.76
N ALA A 29 -9.66 -15.90 -9.22
CA ALA A 29 -9.79 -16.43 -10.58
C ALA A 29 -8.65 -17.40 -10.95
N GLY A 30 -8.41 -18.40 -10.09
CA GLY A 30 -7.45 -19.47 -10.31
C GLY A 30 -5.97 -19.12 -10.14
N ARG A 31 -5.61 -17.88 -9.75
CA ARG A 31 -4.22 -17.46 -9.60
C ARG A 31 -4.00 -16.74 -8.27
N PRO A 32 -2.93 -17.04 -7.51
CA PRO A 32 -2.60 -16.35 -6.26
C PRO A 32 -2.49 -14.83 -6.42
N LEU A 33 -2.93 -14.09 -5.39
CA LEU A 33 -2.86 -12.63 -5.37
C LEU A 33 -1.45 -12.11 -5.67
N ILE A 34 -0.44 -12.70 -5.03
CA ILE A 34 0.96 -12.27 -5.22
C ILE A 34 1.42 -12.44 -6.67
N ALA A 35 1.04 -13.53 -7.33
CA ALA A 35 1.39 -13.76 -8.73
C ALA A 35 0.76 -12.71 -9.66
N ARG A 36 -0.49 -12.29 -9.36
CA ARG A 36 -1.16 -11.24 -10.11
C ARG A 36 -0.45 -9.90 -9.98
N VAL A 37 -0.05 -9.57 -8.76
CA VAL A 37 0.67 -8.31 -8.49
C VAL A 37 2.05 -8.34 -9.13
N ILE A 38 2.83 -9.43 -8.97
CA ILE A 38 4.15 -9.55 -9.61
C ILE A 38 4.02 -9.39 -11.12
N CYS A 39 3.11 -10.13 -11.78
CA CYS A 39 2.94 -10.03 -13.22
C CYS A 39 2.53 -8.63 -13.68
N LYS A 40 1.68 -7.92 -12.91
CA LYS A 40 1.33 -6.54 -13.19
C LYS A 40 2.54 -5.61 -13.10
N LEU A 41 3.38 -5.78 -12.08
CA LEU A 41 4.61 -5.02 -11.89
C LEU A 41 5.61 -5.30 -13.02
N VAL A 42 5.81 -6.56 -13.36
CA VAL A 42 6.70 -6.96 -14.48
C VAL A 42 6.23 -6.35 -15.80
N SER A 43 4.92 -6.40 -16.10
CA SER A 43 4.38 -5.80 -17.32
C SER A 43 4.52 -4.26 -17.35
N ALA A 44 4.65 -3.61 -16.19
CA ALA A 44 4.94 -2.19 -16.07
C ALA A 44 6.44 -1.87 -16.02
N GLY A 45 7.31 -2.88 -16.21
CA GLY A 45 8.77 -2.75 -16.31
C GLY A 45 9.52 -2.78 -14.97
N TYR A 46 8.90 -3.28 -13.89
CA TYR A 46 9.58 -3.52 -12.61
C TYR A 46 10.23 -4.90 -12.63
N ASP A 47 11.54 -4.96 -12.47
CA ASP A 47 12.39 -6.16 -12.61
C ASP A 47 13.23 -6.48 -11.36
N ASP A 48 13.12 -5.67 -10.31
CA ASP A 48 13.74 -5.85 -9.00
C ASP A 48 12.68 -5.60 -7.92
N ILE A 49 12.09 -6.68 -7.40
CA ILE A 49 10.97 -6.62 -6.48
C ILE A 49 11.40 -7.09 -5.10
N VAL A 50 11.08 -6.29 -4.07
CA VAL A 50 11.24 -6.65 -2.67
C VAL A 50 9.87 -7.07 -2.12
N VAL A 51 9.77 -8.25 -1.55
CA VAL A 51 8.55 -8.76 -0.90
C VAL A 51 8.78 -8.82 0.60
N ASN A 52 8.01 -8.08 1.41
CA ASN A 52 8.10 -8.30 2.84
C ASN A 52 7.24 -9.51 3.25
N VAL A 53 7.78 -10.32 4.14
CA VAL A 53 7.16 -11.58 4.60
C VAL A 53 7.17 -11.64 6.12
N HIS A 54 6.12 -12.22 6.71
CA HIS A 54 5.98 -12.42 8.15
C HIS A 54 5.36 -13.79 8.44
N HIS A 55 4.05 -13.86 8.61
CA HIS A 55 3.31 -15.09 8.84
C HIS A 55 3.25 -15.94 7.57
N PHE A 56 3.55 -17.24 7.68
CA PHE A 56 3.69 -18.17 6.55
C PHE A 56 4.72 -17.72 5.51
N ALA A 57 5.82 -17.09 5.96
CA ALA A 57 6.85 -16.56 5.07
C ALA A 57 7.38 -17.62 4.11
N ASP A 58 7.69 -18.83 4.63
CA ASP A 58 8.23 -19.93 3.81
C ASP A 58 7.29 -20.31 2.66
N MET A 59 5.98 -20.33 2.90
CA MET A 59 5.01 -20.64 1.84
C MET A 59 5.04 -19.62 0.70
N ILE A 60 5.21 -18.32 1.03
CA ILE A 60 5.30 -17.25 0.02
C ILE A 60 6.61 -17.38 -0.76
N GLU A 61 7.72 -17.59 -0.05
CA GLU A 61 9.03 -17.75 -0.65
C GLU A 61 9.08 -18.97 -1.57
N ASP A 62 8.60 -20.14 -1.09
CA ASP A 62 8.58 -21.37 -1.86
C ASP A 62 7.70 -21.25 -3.11
N TYR A 63 6.53 -20.61 -2.99
CA TYR A 63 5.68 -20.35 -4.15
C TYR A 63 6.40 -19.48 -5.19
N ILE A 64 7.02 -18.38 -4.79
CA ILE A 64 7.73 -17.48 -5.72
C ILE A 64 8.88 -18.23 -6.40
N ARG A 65 9.67 -19.02 -5.66
CA ARG A 65 10.75 -19.85 -6.21
C ARG A 65 10.23 -20.92 -7.17
N SER A 66 9.06 -21.52 -6.88
CA SER A 66 8.45 -22.52 -7.77
C SER A 66 8.01 -21.95 -9.11
N GLU A 67 7.80 -20.64 -9.19
CA GLU A 67 7.49 -19.90 -10.41
C GLU A 67 8.77 -19.30 -11.07
N ASP A 68 9.95 -19.82 -10.74
CA ASP A 68 11.27 -19.35 -11.23
C ASP A 68 11.45 -17.83 -11.06
N ASP A 69 11.07 -17.32 -9.86
CA ASP A 69 11.09 -15.89 -9.51
C ASP A 69 10.42 -14.99 -10.57
N PHE A 70 9.49 -15.52 -11.34
CA PHE A 70 8.83 -14.85 -12.47
C PHE A 70 9.80 -14.29 -13.53
N GLY A 71 11.01 -14.87 -13.62
CA GLY A 71 12.07 -14.43 -14.54
C GLY A 71 12.69 -13.07 -14.20
N ILE A 72 12.54 -12.58 -12.98
CA ILE A 72 13.07 -11.30 -12.50
C ILE A 72 13.82 -11.46 -11.18
N ARG A 73 14.40 -10.37 -10.69
CA ARG A 73 15.03 -10.36 -9.37
C ARG A 73 14.01 -10.15 -8.27
N ILE A 74 13.80 -11.19 -7.43
CA ILE A 74 12.96 -11.06 -6.23
C ILE A 74 13.82 -11.23 -4.97
N ARG A 75 13.60 -10.35 -3.98
CA ARG A 75 14.28 -10.35 -2.69
C ARG A 75 13.26 -10.27 -1.57
N PHE A 76 13.55 -10.90 -0.45
CA PHE A 76 12.64 -10.91 0.70
C PHE A 76 13.15 -10.00 1.82
N SER A 77 12.24 -9.21 2.38
CA SER A 77 12.42 -8.48 3.64
C SER A 77 11.73 -9.26 4.74
N ASP A 78 12.51 -9.97 5.54
CA ASP A 78 12.00 -10.90 6.55
C ASP A 78 11.55 -10.15 7.81
N GLU A 79 10.27 -10.22 8.12
CA GLU A 79 9.64 -9.66 9.32
C GLU A 79 9.14 -10.74 10.30
N ARG A 80 9.63 -12.01 10.20
CA ARG A 80 9.15 -13.13 11.01
C ARG A 80 9.20 -12.85 12.50
N GLU A 81 10.22 -12.13 12.98
CA GLU A 81 10.37 -11.80 14.38
C GLU A 81 9.36 -10.76 14.89
N MET A 82 9.00 -9.80 14.05
CA MET A 82 8.09 -8.73 14.40
C MET A 82 7.44 -8.10 13.18
N LEU A 83 6.11 -8.03 13.19
CA LEU A 83 5.35 -7.32 12.17
C LEU A 83 5.57 -5.80 12.29
N LEU A 84 6.08 -5.18 11.25
CA LEU A 84 6.54 -3.78 11.29
C LEU A 84 5.54 -2.77 10.72
N ASP A 85 4.38 -3.23 10.28
CA ASP A 85 3.41 -2.40 9.55
C ASP A 85 4.03 -1.74 8.29
N THR A 86 3.36 -0.73 7.75
CA THR A 86 3.74 -0.11 6.47
C THR A 86 5.08 0.63 6.55
N GLY A 87 5.21 1.58 7.48
CA GLY A 87 6.40 2.42 7.59
C GLY A 87 7.63 1.65 8.06
N GLY A 88 7.45 0.79 9.05
CA GLY A 88 8.53 -0.07 9.57
C GLY A 88 9.01 -1.08 8.53
N GLY A 89 8.09 -1.66 7.75
CA GLY A 89 8.42 -2.57 6.66
C GLY A 89 9.28 -1.90 5.57
N ILE A 90 8.93 -0.68 5.17
CA ILE A 90 9.77 0.09 4.22
C ILE A 90 11.15 0.38 4.82
N LEU A 91 11.19 0.79 6.09
CA LEU A 91 12.45 1.11 6.77
C LEU A 91 13.35 -0.13 6.88
N LYS A 92 12.79 -1.29 7.21
CA LYS A 92 13.54 -2.56 7.25
C LYS A 92 14.06 -2.96 5.88
N ALA A 93 13.26 -2.76 4.86
CA ALA A 93 13.63 -3.07 3.48
C ALA A 93 14.60 -2.03 2.86
N ARG A 94 14.96 -0.97 3.58
CA ARG A 94 15.75 0.16 3.08
C ARG A 94 16.96 -0.27 2.25
N ALA A 95 17.83 -1.12 2.80
CA ALA A 95 19.04 -1.57 2.12
C ALA A 95 18.77 -2.32 0.81
N LEU A 96 17.58 -2.93 0.67
CA LEU A 96 17.13 -3.60 -0.54
C LEU A 96 16.52 -2.61 -1.55
N LEU A 97 15.94 -1.52 -1.07
CA LEU A 97 15.27 -0.50 -1.87
C LEU A 97 16.21 0.62 -2.32
N GLU A 98 17.30 0.86 -1.59
CA GLU A 98 18.28 1.90 -1.94
C GLU A 98 18.82 1.72 -3.36
N GLY A 99 19.04 2.85 -4.07
CA GLY A 99 19.56 2.93 -5.43
C GLY A 99 19.08 4.19 -6.15
N ASP A 100 19.23 4.21 -7.44
CA ASP A 100 19.05 5.39 -8.28
C ASP A 100 17.57 5.67 -8.55
N GLY A 101 16.90 6.33 -7.64
CA GLY A 101 15.60 6.91 -7.92
C GLY A 101 14.43 6.35 -7.10
N GLN A 102 13.27 6.43 -7.70
CA GLN A 102 11.98 6.09 -7.09
C GLN A 102 11.75 4.58 -7.09
N PHE A 103 11.05 4.09 -6.08
CA PHE A 103 10.50 2.74 -6.06
C PHE A 103 8.99 2.78 -5.87
N LEU A 104 8.30 1.81 -6.43
CA LEU A 104 6.85 1.65 -6.25
C LEU A 104 6.57 0.79 -5.02
N VAL A 105 5.58 1.17 -4.23
CA VAL A 105 5.02 0.33 -3.16
C VAL A 105 3.64 -0.14 -3.57
N HIS A 106 3.39 -1.44 -3.50
CA HIS A 106 2.12 -2.06 -3.86
C HIS A 106 1.68 -3.06 -2.78
N ASN A 107 0.43 -3.02 -2.36
CA ASN A 107 -0.09 -4.04 -1.47
C ASN A 107 -0.47 -5.31 -2.26
N VAL A 108 -0.25 -6.48 -1.67
CA VAL A 108 -0.52 -7.77 -2.33
C VAL A 108 -2.00 -8.01 -2.66
N ASP A 109 -2.90 -7.33 -1.95
CA ASP A 109 -4.35 -7.49 -2.05
C ASP A 109 -5.06 -6.42 -2.87
N ILE A 110 -4.30 -5.59 -3.59
CA ILE A 110 -4.87 -4.66 -4.56
C ILE A 110 -5.00 -5.33 -5.93
N LEU A 111 -6.22 -5.39 -6.42
CA LEU A 111 -6.51 -5.67 -7.81
C LEU A 111 -7.05 -4.38 -8.45
N SER A 112 -6.34 -3.83 -9.39
CA SER A 112 -6.72 -2.61 -10.09
C SER A 112 -6.32 -2.68 -11.56
N ASP A 113 -6.99 -1.89 -12.38
CA ASP A 113 -6.68 -1.62 -13.78
C ASP A 113 -5.80 -0.37 -13.97
N ALA A 114 -5.33 0.22 -12.86
CA ALA A 114 -4.47 1.41 -12.90
C ALA A 114 -3.23 1.16 -13.75
N ASP A 115 -2.93 2.11 -14.63
CA ASP A 115 -1.71 2.15 -15.42
C ASP A 115 -0.54 2.62 -14.54
N LEU A 116 0.32 1.68 -14.14
CA LEU A 116 1.45 1.96 -13.27
C LEU A 116 2.58 2.73 -14.00
N GLY A 117 2.66 2.59 -15.33
CA GLY A 117 3.58 3.34 -16.16
C GLY A 117 3.20 4.82 -16.18
N ALA A 118 1.94 5.11 -16.53
CA ALA A 118 1.41 6.47 -16.52
C ALA A 118 1.45 7.10 -15.12
N PHE A 119 1.17 6.32 -14.06
CA PHE A 119 1.31 6.79 -12.69
C PHE A 119 2.75 7.24 -12.40
N ARG A 120 3.75 6.42 -12.73
CA ARG A 120 5.16 6.76 -12.54
C ARG A 120 5.56 8.04 -13.28
N GLU A 121 5.13 8.19 -14.53
CA GLU A 121 5.43 9.36 -15.35
C GLU A 121 4.80 10.64 -14.80
N SER A 122 3.70 10.51 -14.05
CA SER A 122 3.01 11.64 -13.41
C SER A 122 3.66 12.11 -12.10
N VAL A 123 4.65 11.37 -11.57
CA VAL A 123 5.30 11.71 -10.29
C VAL A 123 6.24 12.90 -10.49
N PRO A 124 6.05 14.02 -9.77
CA PRO A 124 6.95 15.16 -9.86
C PRO A 124 8.37 14.83 -9.34
N ASP A 125 9.41 15.35 -9.97
CA ASP A 125 10.80 15.09 -9.58
C ASP A 125 11.14 15.47 -8.14
N ASN A 126 10.45 16.47 -7.59
CA ASN A 126 10.62 16.95 -6.21
C ASN A 126 9.65 16.30 -5.21
N ALA A 127 8.87 15.33 -5.63
CA ALA A 127 7.94 14.65 -4.72
C ALA A 127 8.69 13.67 -3.80
N VAL A 128 8.46 13.78 -2.49
CA VAL A 128 8.94 12.79 -1.51
C VAL A 128 8.20 11.46 -1.67
N ALA A 129 6.90 11.53 -1.96
CA ALA A 129 6.05 10.38 -2.26
C ALA A 129 4.84 10.84 -3.07
N SER A 130 4.36 9.97 -3.97
CA SER A 130 3.11 10.15 -4.69
C SER A 130 2.18 8.99 -4.39
N LEU A 131 0.88 9.29 -4.28
CA LEU A 131 -0.13 8.31 -3.89
C LEU A 131 -1.17 8.18 -5.00
N LEU A 132 -1.43 6.95 -5.41
CA LEU A 132 -2.60 6.64 -6.23
C LEU A 132 -3.82 6.55 -5.29
N VAL A 133 -4.76 7.47 -5.44
CA VAL A 133 -5.93 7.58 -4.56
C VAL A 133 -7.23 7.46 -5.33
N GLY A 134 -8.30 7.04 -4.64
CA GLY A 134 -9.63 6.93 -5.21
C GLY A 134 -10.70 7.52 -4.27
N ARG A 135 -11.85 7.87 -4.84
CA ARG A 135 -13.00 8.35 -4.07
C ARG A 135 -13.85 7.16 -3.62
N ARG A 136 -14.05 7.02 -2.32
CA ARG A 136 -14.96 6.01 -1.76
C ARG A 136 -15.52 6.45 -0.41
N CYS A 137 -16.67 5.91 -0.02
CA CYS A 137 -17.20 6.08 1.32
C CYS A 137 -16.40 5.24 2.32
N THR A 138 -15.86 5.88 3.34
CA THR A 138 -15.10 5.24 4.43
C THR A 138 -15.14 6.15 5.66
N SER A 139 -14.68 5.66 6.79
CA SER A 139 -14.46 6.50 7.98
C SER A 139 -13.10 7.20 8.00
N ARG A 140 -12.17 6.80 7.12
CA ARG A 140 -10.79 7.30 7.12
C ARG A 140 -10.44 7.91 5.78
N TYR A 141 -9.99 9.16 5.80
CA TYR A 141 -9.62 9.90 4.60
C TYR A 141 -8.23 10.52 4.71
N LEU A 142 -7.52 10.57 3.60
CA LEU A 142 -6.42 11.50 3.42
C LEU A 142 -6.99 12.86 3.02
N LEU A 143 -6.35 13.90 3.50
CA LEU A 143 -6.70 15.28 3.20
C LEU A 143 -5.69 15.85 2.21
N PHE A 144 -6.20 16.51 1.18
CA PHE A 144 -5.38 17.16 0.17
C PHE A 144 -5.82 18.61 0.00
N ASP A 145 -4.90 19.48 -0.35
CA ASP A 145 -5.20 20.85 -0.79
C ASP A 145 -5.65 20.89 -2.26
N SER A 146 -5.95 22.08 -2.76
CA SER A 146 -6.36 22.29 -4.15
C SER A 146 -5.27 21.93 -5.18
N GLY A 147 -4.01 21.87 -4.76
CA GLY A 147 -2.87 21.44 -5.56
C GLY A 147 -2.58 19.94 -5.44
N MET A 148 -3.49 19.17 -4.82
CA MET A 148 -3.33 17.73 -4.59
C MET A 148 -2.10 17.38 -3.73
N ARG A 149 -1.65 18.29 -2.85
CA ARG A 149 -0.65 17.98 -1.85
C ARG A 149 -1.34 17.43 -0.61
N MET A 150 -0.83 16.32 -0.07
CA MET A 150 -1.35 15.72 1.15
C MET A 150 -1.11 16.65 2.35
N THR A 151 -2.19 17.03 3.01
CA THR A 151 -2.18 17.96 4.16
C THR A 151 -2.53 17.28 5.47
N GLY A 152 -2.96 16.03 5.44
CA GLY A 152 -3.29 15.32 6.66
C GLY A 152 -4.09 14.05 6.45
N TRP A 153 -4.60 13.56 7.58
CA TRP A 153 -5.44 12.38 7.66
C TRP A 153 -6.57 12.62 8.66
N THR A 154 -7.74 12.06 8.41
CA THR A 154 -8.88 12.13 9.34
C THR A 154 -9.60 10.80 9.47
N ASN A 155 -10.18 10.58 10.65
CA ASN A 155 -11.18 9.55 10.91
C ASN A 155 -12.48 10.21 11.31
N VAL A 156 -13.44 10.25 10.40
CA VAL A 156 -14.73 10.94 10.61
C VAL A 156 -15.60 10.28 11.67
N SER A 157 -15.40 8.99 11.96
CA SER A 157 -16.17 8.29 13.03
C SER A 157 -15.72 8.67 14.44
N SER A 158 -14.44 8.99 14.62
CA SER A 158 -13.87 9.41 15.92
C SER A 158 -13.63 10.93 16.01
N GLY A 159 -13.84 11.68 14.94
CA GLY A 159 -13.51 13.10 14.86
C GLY A 159 -11.99 13.39 14.81
N LEU A 160 -11.14 12.36 14.83
CA LEU A 160 -9.69 12.51 14.88
C LEU A 160 -9.14 13.10 13.57
N VAL A 161 -8.37 14.16 13.67
CA VAL A 161 -7.62 14.75 12.56
C VAL A 161 -6.13 14.79 12.92
N ARG A 162 -5.28 14.41 11.98
CA ARG A 162 -3.82 14.53 12.08
C ARG A 162 -3.29 15.31 10.89
N SER A 163 -2.60 16.41 11.17
CA SER A 163 -2.03 17.27 10.13
C SER A 163 -0.80 18.00 10.68
N PRO A 164 0.29 18.14 9.92
CA PRO A 164 1.44 18.94 10.33
C PRO A 164 1.12 20.44 10.36
N TYR A 165 -0.03 20.85 9.86
CA TYR A 165 -0.49 22.25 9.86
C TYR A 165 -1.39 22.59 11.05
N LEU A 166 -1.67 21.63 11.94
CA LEU A 166 -2.37 21.91 13.18
C LEU A 166 -1.37 22.39 14.25
N PRO A 167 -1.75 23.36 15.11
CA PRO A 167 -0.92 23.73 16.27
C PRO A 167 -0.61 22.46 17.07
N ASP A 168 0.65 22.24 17.41
CA ASP A 168 1.18 21.12 18.20
C ASP A 168 1.39 19.78 17.49
N GLY A 169 1.13 19.64 16.19
CA GLY A 169 1.21 18.32 15.52
C GLY A 169 0.30 17.25 16.15
N SER A 170 -0.54 17.66 17.09
CA SER A 170 -1.41 16.83 17.91
C SER A 170 -2.69 16.47 17.16
N ALA A 171 -3.23 15.31 17.50
CA ALA A 171 -4.56 14.93 17.11
C ALA A 171 -5.57 15.88 17.78
N GLN A 172 -6.20 16.79 17.05
CA GLN A 172 -7.36 17.51 17.57
C GLN A 172 -8.59 16.61 17.45
N GLU A 173 -9.24 16.38 18.59
CA GLU A 173 -10.65 15.98 18.62
C GLU A 173 -11.45 17.22 18.20
N GLY A 174 -11.60 17.41 16.89
CA GLY A 174 -12.43 18.46 16.33
C GLY A 174 -13.90 18.02 16.41
N SER A 175 -14.75 18.89 16.90
CA SER A 175 -16.19 18.77 16.70
C SER A 175 -16.42 18.59 15.20
N ALA A 176 -16.74 17.37 14.80
CA ALA A 176 -17.17 17.06 13.45
C ALA A 176 -18.51 17.78 13.24
N GLY A 177 -18.45 19.03 12.82
CA GLY A 177 -19.59 19.66 12.20
C GLY A 177 -20.03 18.75 11.08
N ALA A 178 -21.27 18.28 11.18
CA ALA A 178 -21.92 17.26 10.36
C ALA A 178 -21.35 17.19 8.93
N LEU A 179 -20.41 16.27 8.73
CA LEU A 179 -19.93 15.90 7.41
C LEU A 179 -20.94 14.90 6.87
N SER A 180 -22.10 15.42 6.44
CA SER A 180 -23.11 14.62 5.75
C SER A 180 -22.42 13.86 4.61
N CYS A 181 -22.70 12.57 4.54
CA CYS A 181 -22.41 11.73 3.38
C CYS A 181 -23.34 12.19 2.22
N GLY A 182 -23.04 13.35 1.68
CA GLY A 182 -23.74 14.02 0.58
C GLY A 182 -22.67 14.64 -0.30
N CYS A 183 -22.67 14.29 -1.55
CA CYS A 183 -21.74 14.75 -2.60
C CYS A 183 -21.44 16.25 -2.63
N PRO A 184 -20.44 16.70 -3.35
CA PRO A 184 -19.25 17.39 -2.87
C PRO A 184 -19.41 18.89 -2.89
N GLY A 185 -19.13 19.53 -1.79
CA GLY A 185 -18.88 20.96 -1.69
C GLY A 185 -17.49 21.26 -1.15
N LYS A 186 -16.56 21.55 -2.04
CA LYS A 186 -15.38 22.37 -1.84
C LYS A 186 -14.19 21.96 -0.93
N SER A 187 -14.03 20.74 -0.48
CA SER A 187 -12.72 20.15 -0.20
C SER A 187 -12.75 18.72 -0.72
N GLU A 188 -11.96 18.43 -1.71
CA GLU A 188 -11.91 17.09 -2.28
C GLU A 188 -11.28 16.15 -1.25
N ARG A 189 -12.05 15.19 -0.76
CA ARG A 189 -11.59 14.18 0.18
C ARG A 189 -11.34 12.90 -0.58
N TYR A 190 -10.11 12.46 -0.55
CA TYR A 190 -9.72 11.19 -1.14
C TYR A 190 -9.58 10.16 -0.05
N ALA A 191 -10.25 9.03 -0.21
CA ALA A 191 -10.07 7.91 0.69
C ALA A 191 -8.79 7.18 0.31
N PHE A 192 -7.89 7.04 1.27
CA PHE A 192 -6.90 6.00 1.19
C PHE A 192 -7.63 4.67 1.29
N SER A 193 -7.66 3.91 0.22
CA SER A 193 -7.92 2.51 0.33
C SER A 193 -6.78 1.94 1.18
N ARG A 194 -7.03 1.66 2.48
CA ARG A 194 -6.30 0.58 3.09
C ARG A 194 -6.73 -0.64 2.30
N ILE A 195 -5.93 -0.83 1.41
CA ILE A 195 -5.95 -1.96 0.56
C ILE A 195 -5.43 -3.07 1.41
#